data_b21abed1f4f43b179b60a46624856da7
#
_entry.id   b21abed1f4f43b179b60a46624856da7
#
_cell.length_a   1.000
_cell.length_b   1.000
_cell.length_c   1.000
_cell.angle_alpha   90.00
_cell.angle_beta   90.00
_cell.angle_gamma   90.00
#
_symmetry.space_group_name_H-M   'P 1'
#
loop_
_entity.id
_entity.type
_entity.pdbx_description
1 polymer ?
#
loop_
_entity_poly.entity_id
_entity_poly.type
_entity_poly.pdbx_seq_one_letter_code
_entity_poly.pdbx_strand_id
1 'polypeptide(L)'
;MSLDDRKKVVCQHIDLVWNKGRLALAEQLHSSDFLYKSSFIGRALDSAGFSRMVQDIRYAMPDLQVLVEECIAEGYKVMTWSTLIGTIQKPALGYPPSDKVLSISAMAYWRLTPGNEIQEICTMFDMESFRAQLGLQTRPLAETALP
;
A
#
# COMPACT_ATOMS: atom_id res chain seq x y z
N MET A 1 -1.20 -6.10 25.42
CA MET A 1 -1.05 -5.02 24.45
C MET A 1 -2.40 -4.63 23.88
N SER A 2 -2.60 -3.34 23.72
CA SER A 2 -3.91 -2.77 23.40
C SER A 2 -4.15 -2.72 21.88
N LEU A 3 -5.40 -2.43 21.51
CA LEU A 3 -5.75 -2.12 20.11
C LEU A 3 -4.99 -0.89 19.61
N ASP A 4 -4.77 0.10 20.48
CA ASP A 4 -4.00 1.29 20.12
C ASP A 4 -2.54 0.95 19.81
N ASP A 5 -1.94 0.01 20.52
CA ASP A 5 -0.57 -0.44 20.22
C ASP A 5 -0.49 -1.10 18.85
N ARG A 6 -1.49 -1.87 18.47
CA ARG A 6 -1.55 -2.52 17.14
C ARG A 6 -1.72 -1.51 16.04
N LYS A 7 -2.58 -0.51 16.24
CA LYS A 7 -2.71 0.61 15.28
C LYS A 7 -1.40 1.35 15.11
N LYS A 8 -0.67 1.59 16.21
CA LYS A 8 0.63 2.27 16.15
C LYS A 8 1.66 1.48 15.34
N VAL A 9 1.72 0.17 15.53
CA VAL A 9 2.63 -0.70 14.75
C VAL A 9 2.33 -0.59 13.26
N VAL A 10 1.06 -0.65 12.89
CA VAL A 10 0.64 -0.56 11.49
C VAL A 10 0.97 0.82 10.91
N CYS A 11 0.63 1.89 11.60
CA CYS A 11 0.91 3.25 11.13
C CYS A 11 2.42 3.51 11.06
N GLN A 12 3.19 2.99 12.00
CA GLN A 12 4.65 3.08 11.97
C GLN A 12 5.22 2.37 10.75
N HIS A 13 4.70 1.19 10.44
CA HIS A 13 5.13 0.43 9.26
C HIS A 13 4.88 1.21 7.97
N ILE A 14 3.69 1.78 7.82
CA ILE A 14 3.35 2.60 6.65
C ILE A 14 4.33 3.77 6.50
N ASP A 15 4.58 4.48 7.57
CA ASP A 15 5.48 5.64 7.55
C ASP A 15 6.92 5.25 7.22
N LEU A 16 7.43 4.21 7.87
CA LEU A 16 8.79 3.72 7.61
C LEU A 16 8.96 3.25 6.17
N VAL A 17 8.00 2.50 5.67
CA VAL A 17 8.06 1.89 4.33
C VAL A 17 7.89 2.95 3.25
N TRP A 18 6.73 3.60 3.25
CA TRP A 18 6.31 4.41 2.11
C TRP A 18 6.79 5.85 2.17
N ASN A 19 6.83 6.45 3.36
CA ASN A 19 7.20 7.85 3.49
C ASN A 19 8.70 8.04 3.70
N LYS A 20 9.35 7.12 4.41
CA LYS A 20 10.77 7.25 4.76
C LYS A 20 11.68 6.28 4.01
N GLY A 21 11.16 5.20 3.48
CA GLY A 21 11.96 4.19 2.78
C GLY A 21 12.95 3.45 3.68
N ARG A 22 12.67 3.39 4.98
CA ARG A 22 13.53 2.71 5.96
C ARG A 22 13.14 1.24 6.08
N LEU A 23 13.42 0.47 5.04
CA LEU A 23 12.92 -0.89 4.89
C LEU A 23 13.52 -1.86 5.89
N ALA A 24 14.80 -1.69 6.25
CA ALA A 24 15.42 -2.55 7.25
C ALA A 24 14.76 -2.42 8.62
N LEU A 25 14.34 -1.21 9.00
CA LEU A 25 13.59 -1.00 10.24
C LEU A 25 12.18 -1.58 10.15
N ALA A 26 11.53 -1.43 9.00
CA ALA A 26 10.20 -1.98 8.79
C ALA A 26 10.19 -3.51 8.85
N GLU A 27 11.22 -4.16 8.31
CA GLU A 27 11.34 -5.62 8.35
C GLU A 27 11.38 -6.16 9.79
N GLN A 28 11.89 -5.41 10.74
CA GLN A 28 11.89 -5.80 12.15
C GLN A 28 10.48 -5.91 12.73
N LEU A 29 9.50 -5.31 12.08
CA LEU A 29 8.09 -5.40 12.47
C LEU A 29 7.39 -6.62 11.89
N HIS A 30 8.04 -7.34 10.97
CA HIS A 30 7.45 -8.50 10.30
C HIS A 30 7.66 -9.78 11.10
N SER A 31 6.65 -10.66 11.09
CA SER A 31 6.83 -12.03 11.56
C SER A 31 7.68 -12.82 10.57
N SER A 32 8.19 -13.97 11.01
CA SER A 32 9.03 -14.83 10.16
C SER A 32 8.31 -15.37 8.92
N ASP A 33 6.98 -15.47 8.98
CA ASP A 33 6.12 -15.95 7.90
C ASP A 33 5.35 -14.83 7.21
N PHE A 34 5.87 -13.60 7.26
CA PHE A 34 5.24 -12.44 6.66
C PHE A 34 4.92 -12.63 5.18
N LEU A 35 3.70 -12.23 4.78
CA LEU A 35 3.26 -12.20 3.39
C LEU A 35 2.59 -10.87 3.07
N TYR A 36 2.90 -10.35 1.89
CA TYR A 36 2.25 -9.18 1.32
C TYR A 36 1.48 -9.59 0.06
N LYS A 37 0.23 -9.19 0.00
CA LYS A 37 -0.65 -9.38 -1.15
C LYS A 37 -1.24 -8.05 -1.56
N SER A 38 -1.41 -7.84 -2.85
CA SER A 38 -2.09 -6.64 -3.33
C SER A 38 -2.84 -6.91 -4.62
N SER A 39 -3.82 -6.05 -4.91
CA SER A 39 -4.52 -6.05 -6.19
C SER A 39 -3.60 -5.67 -7.36
N PHE A 40 -2.41 -5.17 -7.06
CA PHE A 40 -1.42 -4.72 -8.03
C PHE A 40 -0.54 -5.86 -8.55
N ILE A 41 -0.31 -6.87 -7.72
CA ILE A 41 0.62 -7.96 -8.02
C ILE A 41 -0.11 -9.28 -7.89
N GLY A 42 0.03 -10.15 -8.89
CA GLY A 42 -0.70 -11.40 -8.97
C GLY A 42 -0.16 -12.54 -8.10
N ARG A 43 0.79 -12.26 -7.20
CA ARG A 43 1.39 -13.27 -6.32
C ARG A 43 1.68 -12.67 -4.94
N ALA A 44 1.76 -13.55 -3.93
CA ALA A 44 2.19 -13.13 -2.60
C ALA A 44 3.70 -12.90 -2.57
N LEU A 45 4.13 -11.88 -1.81
CA LEU A 45 5.54 -11.54 -1.62
C LEU A 45 5.94 -11.80 -0.16
N ASP A 46 7.13 -12.34 0.04
CA ASP A 46 7.75 -12.39 1.36
C ASP A 46 8.36 -11.02 1.71
N SER A 47 9.01 -10.91 2.88
CA SER A 47 9.64 -9.66 3.31
C SER A 47 10.62 -9.10 2.29
N ALA A 48 11.48 -9.95 1.74
CA ALA A 48 12.48 -9.53 0.76
C ALA A 48 11.84 -9.06 -0.54
N GLY A 49 10.85 -9.80 -1.02
CA GLY A 49 10.10 -9.42 -2.23
C GLY A 49 9.32 -8.12 -2.05
N PHE A 50 8.70 -7.94 -0.90
CA PHE A 50 8.01 -6.71 -0.54
C PHE A 50 8.98 -5.52 -0.54
N SER A 51 10.14 -5.66 0.09
CA SER A 51 11.15 -4.59 0.13
C SER A 51 11.63 -4.20 -1.26
N ARG A 52 11.89 -5.17 -2.14
CA ARG A 52 12.28 -4.89 -3.52
C ARG A 52 11.19 -4.14 -4.28
N MET A 53 9.95 -4.55 -4.13
CA MET A 53 8.81 -3.86 -4.75
C MET A 53 8.72 -2.41 -4.29
N VAL A 54 8.83 -2.17 -3.00
CA VAL A 54 8.77 -0.82 -2.44
C VAL A 54 9.94 0.04 -2.96
N GLN A 55 11.14 -0.51 -3.01
CA GLN A 55 12.31 0.20 -3.55
C GLN A 55 12.07 0.64 -4.99
N ASP A 56 11.52 -0.24 -5.82
CA ASP A 56 11.23 0.08 -7.22
C ASP A 56 10.18 1.18 -7.34
N ILE A 57 9.12 1.11 -6.52
CA ILE A 57 8.06 2.12 -6.53
C ILE A 57 8.60 3.47 -6.06
N ARG A 58 9.35 3.49 -4.97
CA ARG A 58 9.92 4.75 -4.45
C ARG A 58 10.96 5.35 -5.37
N TYR A 59 11.72 4.52 -6.08
CA TYR A 59 12.66 4.98 -7.10
C TYR A 59 11.92 5.67 -8.26
N ALA A 60 10.80 5.10 -8.68
CA ALA A 60 9.98 5.66 -9.75
C ALA A 60 9.17 6.88 -9.30
N MET A 61 8.82 6.94 -8.03
CA MET A 61 8.00 8.01 -7.43
C MET A 61 8.70 8.58 -6.19
N PRO A 62 9.79 9.39 -6.37
CA PRO A 62 10.56 9.89 -5.22
C PRO A 62 9.77 10.81 -4.29
N ASP A 63 8.67 11.40 -4.79
CA ASP A 63 7.78 12.28 -4.04
C ASP A 63 6.61 11.55 -3.39
N LEU A 64 6.59 10.23 -3.43
CA LEU A 64 5.49 9.44 -2.89
C LEU A 64 5.30 9.67 -1.40
N GLN A 65 4.07 9.99 -1.03
CA GLN A 65 3.61 10.07 0.35
C GLN A 65 2.34 9.26 0.52
N VAL A 66 2.23 8.60 1.66
CA VAL A 66 1.04 7.86 2.05
C VAL A 66 0.48 8.47 3.33
N LEU A 67 -0.77 8.89 3.27
CA LEU A 67 -1.50 9.47 4.39
C LEU A 67 -2.54 8.47 4.87
N VAL A 68 -2.49 8.10 6.15
CA VAL A 68 -3.50 7.23 6.75
C VAL A 68 -4.70 8.08 7.12
N GLU A 69 -5.83 7.84 6.45
CA GLU A 69 -7.09 8.55 6.70
C GLU A 69 -7.85 7.93 7.87
N GLU A 70 -7.91 6.60 7.92
CA GLU A 70 -8.60 5.85 8.96
C GLU A 70 -7.79 4.61 9.33
N CYS A 71 -7.80 4.27 10.62
CA CYS A 71 -7.18 3.06 11.13
C CYS A 71 -8.09 2.45 12.20
N ILE A 72 -8.56 1.25 11.95
CA ILE A 72 -9.52 0.54 12.81
C ILE A 72 -8.90 -0.79 13.20
N ALA A 73 -9.01 -1.16 14.47
CA ALA A 73 -8.47 -2.42 14.97
C ALA A 73 -9.52 -3.21 15.75
N GLU A 74 -9.50 -4.52 15.57
CA GLU A 74 -10.29 -5.47 16.35
C GLU A 74 -9.50 -6.76 16.51
N GLY A 75 -9.28 -7.21 17.75
CA GLY A 75 -8.42 -8.35 18.02
C GLY A 75 -7.02 -8.12 17.46
N TYR A 76 -6.53 -9.06 16.67
CA TYR A 76 -5.22 -8.98 16.01
C TYR A 76 -5.31 -8.50 14.56
N LYS A 77 -6.43 -7.90 14.19
CA LYS A 77 -6.70 -7.41 12.84
C LYS A 77 -6.77 -5.90 12.84
N VAL A 78 -6.20 -5.29 11.80
CA VAL A 78 -6.23 -3.85 11.60
C VAL A 78 -6.66 -3.58 10.17
N MET A 79 -7.50 -2.57 9.98
CA MET A 79 -7.88 -2.08 8.66
C MET A 79 -7.42 -0.63 8.54
N THR A 80 -6.82 -0.30 7.40
CA THR A 80 -6.43 1.08 7.09
C THR A 80 -7.06 1.54 5.79
N TRP A 81 -7.44 2.80 5.78
CA TRP A 81 -7.76 3.53 4.56
C TRP A 81 -6.72 4.63 4.41
N SER A 82 -6.05 4.66 3.27
CA SER A 82 -4.94 5.57 3.02
C SER A 82 -5.10 6.27 1.69
N THR A 83 -4.46 7.42 1.56
CA THR A 83 -4.32 8.14 0.29
C THR A 83 -2.84 8.17 -0.09
N LEU A 84 -2.54 7.75 -1.30
CA LEU A 84 -1.20 7.79 -1.87
C LEU A 84 -1.11 8.96 -2.83
N ILE A 85 -0.10 9.82 -2.66
CA ILE A 85 0.09 11.01 -3.49
C ILE A 85 1.51 10.99 -4.04
N GLY A 86 1.64 11.21 -5.34
CA GLY A 86 2.96 11.29 -5.98
C GLY A 86 2.88 11.35 -7.49
N THR A 87 4.05 11.48 -8.12
CA THR A 87 4.20 11.51 -9.58
C THR A 87 5.13 10.39 -10.03
N ILE A 88 4.76 9.71 -11.12
CA ILE A 88 5.62 8.71 -11.74
C ILE A 88 6.69 9.45 -12.54
N GLN A 89 7.93 9.45 -12.06
CA GLN A 89 9.04 10.13 -12.71
C GLN A 89 9.90 9.17 -13.56
N LYS A 90 9.80 7.86 -13.30
CA LYS A 90 10.47 6.81 -14.06
C LYS A 90 9.49 5.66 -14.26
N PRO A 91 9.69 4.81 -15.29
CA PRO A 91 8.78 3.67 -15.51
C PRO A 91 8.67 2.79 -14.26
N ALA A 92 7.45 2.46 -13.86
CA ALA A 92 7.17 1.61 -12.70
C ALA A 92 6.03 0.66 -13.02
N LEU A 93 6.24 -0.63 -12.77
CA LEU A 93 5.21 -1.66 -12.88
C LEU A 93 4.45 -1.62 -14.23
N GLY A 94 5.16 -1.30 -15.30
CA GLY A 94 4.57 -1.22 -16.63
C GLY A 94 3.93 0.13 -16.98
N TYR A 95 3.99 1.11 -16.09
CA TYR A 95 3.43 2.45 -16.35
C TYR A 95 4.53 3.43 -16.73
N PRO A 96 4.30 4.27 -17.76
CA PRO A 96 5.28 5.26 -18.20
C PRO A 96 5.32 6.46 -17.25
N PRO A 97 6.42 7.25 -17.29
CA PRO A 97 6.47 8.51 -16.57
C PRO A 97 5.34 9.46 -16.97
N SER A 98 4.89 10.27 -16.02
CA SER A 98 3.84 11.26 -16.23
C SER A 98 4.13 12.47 -15.36
N ASP A 99 3.76 13.66 -15.81
CA ASP A 99 3.87 14.89 -15.03
C ASP A 99 2.65 15.14 -14.15
N LYS A 100 1.69 14.24 -14.17
CA LYS A 100 0.46 14.38 -13.40
C LYS A 100 0.67 13.91 -11.96
N VAL A 101 0.21 14.70 -11.00
CA VAL A 101 0.14 14.30 -9.60
C VAL A 101 -1.00 13.31 -9.44
N LEU A 102 -0.67 12.13 -8.93
CA LEU A 102 -1.65 11.08 -8.67
C LEU A 102 -2.10 11.14 -7.22
N SER A 103 -3.39 10.94 -6.99
CA SER A 103 -3.97 10.80 -5.65
C SER A 103 -4.86 9.57 -5.66
N ILE A 104 -4.45 8.52 -4.97
CA ILE A 104 -5.07 7.20 -5.10
C ILE A 104 -5.43 6.67 -3.73
N SER A 105 -6.66 6.16 -3.61
CA SER A 105 -7.11 5.51 -2.38
C SER A 105 -6.63 4.06 -2.34
N ALA A 106 -6.28 3.61 -1.15
CA ALA A 106 -5.94 2.22 -0.87
C ALA A 106 -6.57 1.80 0.45
N MET A 107 -7.06 0.57 0.49
CA MET A 107 -7.52 -0.07 1.72
C MET A 107 -6.68 -1.30 1.96
N ALA A 108 -6.26 -1.51 3.20
CA ALA A 108 -5.43 -2.65 3.55
C ALA A 108 -5.98 -3.37 4.78
N TYR A 109 -5.91 -4.68 4.71
CA TYR A 109 -6.17 -5.58 5.82
C TYR A 109 -4.83 -6.05 6.36
N TRP A 110 -4.65 -5.92 7.67
CA TRP A 110 -3.43 -6.26 8.39
C TRP A 110 -3.74 -7.33 9.41
N ARG A 111 -2.95 -8.38 9.44
CA ARG A 111 -3.05 -9.38 10.50
C ARG A 111 -1.74 -9.41 11.28
N LEU A 112 -1.87 -9.30 12.60
CA LEU A 112 -0.74 -9.30 13.53
C LEU A 112 -0.71 -10.61 14.32
N THR A 113 0.48 -10.99 14.77
CA THR A 113 0.65 -12.09 15.74
C THR A 113 0.31 -11.62 17.14
N PRO A 114 0.15 -12.53 18.10
CA PRO A 114 0.00 -12.15 19.52
C PRO A 114 1.14 -11.27 20.04
N GLY A 115 2.34 -11.38 19.45
CA GLY A 115 3.47 -10.51 19.78
C GLY A 115 3.48 -9.18 19.03
N ASN A 116 2.40 -8.84 18.34
CA ASN A 116 2.25 -7.61 17.53
C ASN A 116 3.26 -7.49 16.38
N GLU A 117 3.71 -8.62 15.86
CA GLU A 117 4.44 -8.64 14.60
C GLU A 117 3.44 -8.68 13.43
N ILE A 118 3.77 -8.03 12.33
CA ILE A 118 2.91 -8.02 11.14
C ILE A 118 3.11 -9.33 10.39
N GLN A 119 2.04 -10.12 10.30
CA GLN A 119 2.06 -11.42 9.65
C GLN A 119 1.58 -11.36 8.20
N GLU A 120 0.58 -10.53 7.92
CA GLU A 120 0.02 -10.42 6.58
C GLU A 120 -0.49 -9.02 6.33
N ILE A 121 -0.26 -8.55 5.10
CA ILE A 121 -0.85 -7.32 4.58
C ILE A 121 -1.55 -7.67 3.26
N CYS A 122 -2.83 -7.34 3.15
CA CYS A 122 -3.57 -7.43 1.89
C CYS A 122 -4.05 -6.03 1.52
N THR A 123 -3.55 -5.48 0.42
CA THR A 123 -3.88 -4.12 0.00
C THR A 123 -4.67 -4.13 -1.29
N MET A 124 -5.73 -3.33 -1.32
CA MET A 124 -6.50 -3.04 -2.53
C MET A 124 -6.34 -1.57 -2.89
N PHE A 125 -5.89 -1.32 -4.12
CA PHE A 125 -5.75 0.01 -4.68
C PHE A 125 -6.89 0.31 -5.64
N ASP A 126 -7.30 1.57 -5.70
CA ASP A 126 -8.25 2.03 -6.70
C ASP A 126 -7.56 2.17 -8.06
N MET A 127 -7.42 1.05 -8.75
CA MET A 127 -6.74 0.97 -10.06
C MET A 127 -7.49 1.69 -11.16
N GLU A 128 -8.79 1.76 -11.07
CA GLU A 128 -9.63 2.48 -12.04
C GLU A 128 -9.29 3.96 -12.01
N SER A 129 -9.28 4.56 -10.80
CA SER A 129 -8.91 5.95 -10.60
C SER A 129 -7.46 6.22 -11.02
N PHE A 130 -6.55 5.29 -10.71
CA PHE A 130 -5.15 5.37 -11.09
C PHE A 130 -4.98 5.51 -12.61
N ARG A 131 -5.64 4.64 -13.36
CA ARG A 131 -5.59 4.67 -14.83
C ARG A 131 -6.23 5.92 -15.39
N ALA A 132 -7.39 6.32 -14.84
CA ALA A 132 -8.09 7.52 -15.28
C ALA A 132 -7.22 8.77 -15.08
N GLN A 133 -6.54 8.90 -13.95
CA GLN A 133 -5.65 10.03 -13.67
C GLN A 133 -4.45 10.07 -14.61
N LEU A 134 -3.97 8.93 -15.05
CA LEU A 134 -2.90 8.83 -16.04
C LEU A 134 -3.37 9.08 -17.48
N GLY A 135 -4.68 9.24 -17.68
CA GLY A 135 -5.26 9.39 -19.03
C GLY A 135 -5.28 8.08 -19.82
N LEU A 136 -5.14 6.94 -19.14
CA LEU A 136 -5.23 5.63 -19.77
C LEU A 136 -6.68 5.22 -19.92
N GLN A 137 -6.94 4.35 -20.92
CA GLN A 137 -8.29 3.89 -21.19
C GLN A 137 -8.77 3.04 -20.02
N THR A 138 -9.79 3.53 -19.31
CA THR A 138 -10.50 2.75 -18.31
C THR A 138 -11.74 2.17 -18.94
N ARG A 139 -12.19 1.02 -18.40
CA ARG A 139 -13.48 0.49 -18.78
C ARG A 139 -14.55 1.32 -18.07
N PRO A 140 -15.30 2.17 -18.77
CA PRO A 140 -16.32 2.96 -18.10
C PRO A 140 -17.34 2.02 -17.47
N LEU A 141 -17.71 2.32 -16.23
CA LEU A 141 -18.98 1.85 -15.71
C LEU A 141 -20.02 2.34 -16.72
N ALA A 142 -20.63 1.41 -17.41
CA ALA A 142 -21.64 1.79 -18.39
C ALA A 142 -22.78 2.44 -17.61
N GLU A 143 -22.86 3.76 -17.64
CA GLU A 143 -24.01 4.51 -17.15
C GLU A 143 -25.31 3.93 -17.73
N THR A 144 -25.19 3.37 -18.94
CA THR A 144 -26.27 2.68 -19.63
C THR A 144 -26.63 1.33 -19.03
N ALA A 145 -25.81 0.75 -18.16
CA ALA A 145 -26.07 -0.52 -17.49
C ALA A 145 -26.71 -0.36 -16.13
N LEU A 146 -26.76 0.85 -15.60
CA LEU A 146 -27.46 1.17 -14.35
C LEU A 146 -28.86 1.64 -14.69
N PRO A 147 -29.90 1.06 -14.04
CA PRO A 147 -31.28 1.51 -14.26
C PRO A 147 -31.49 2.96 -13.83
#